data_33e33769cc78d92ab2d88169a0894ebb
#
_entry.id   33e33769cc78d92ab2d88169a0894ebb
#
_cell.length_a   1.000
_cell.length_b   1.000
_cell.length_c   1.000
_cell.angle_alpha   90.00
_cell.angle_beta   90.00
_cell.angle_gamma   90.00
#
_symmetry.space_group_name_H-M   'P 1'
#
loop_
_entity.id
_entity.type
_entity.pdbx_description
1 polymer ?
#
loop_
_entity_poly.entity_id
_entity_poly.type
_entity_poly.pdbx_seq_one_letter_code
_entity_poly.pdbx_strand_id
1 'polypeptide(L)'
;MTHARYAILGGSSGIGLALARKLTSRGDSVLIGGRSEEKLQAALAELGKHAAGKTVDVTDRLSLRAFFSDAGPLAGLFTPAASYQTGDFRDGDAATSEALFQAKFWSQYWAVYEALPGLHASSAVVLMSGAASARPIGAPAYAACNAALEGLARGLAVELKPVRVNCLSPGTTDSELWRNRPADVRESAYQYWNSLALNGRPGHVDEQAATALFLLDNHNITGSTIYCDGGYTLR
;
A
#
# COMPACT_ATOMS: atom_id res chain seq x y z
N MET A 1 -7.36 -27.96 -3.73
CA MET A 1 -7.71 -26.53 -3.68
C MET A 1 -6.64 -25.80 -4.47
N THR A 2 -7.01 -25.05 -5.50
CA THR A 2 -6.06 -24.20 -6.23
C THR A 2 -5.69 -23.03 -5.31
N HIS A 3 -4.41 -22.95 -4.94
CA HIS A 3 -3.90 -21.85 -4.14
C HIS A 3 -4.00 -20.54 -4.94
N ALA A 4 -4.58 -19.50 -4.34
CA ALA A 4 -4.69 -18.20 -4.96
C ALA A 4 -3.32 -17.51 -5.02
N ARG A 5 -3.09 -16.67 -6.05
CA ARG A 5 -1.86 -15.89 -6.19
C ARG A 5 -2.13 -14.40 -6.03
N TYR A 6 -1.33 -13.74 -5.23
CA TYR A 6 -1.44 -12.30 -4.96
C TYR A 6 -0.14 -11.59 -5.32
N ALA A 7 -0.25 -10.40 -5.91
CA ALA A 7 0.88 -9.52 -6.15
C ALA A 7 0.93 -8.42 -5.08
N ILE A 8 2.13 -8.13 -4.54
CA ILE A 8 2.33 -7.13 -3.48
C ILE A 8 3.53 -6.26 -3.85
N LEU A 9 3.27 -5.03 -4.28
CA LEU A 9 4.32 -4.03 -4.50
C LEU A 9 4.70 -3.36 -3.18
N GLY A 10 5.96 -3.51 -2.75
CA GLY A 10 6.39 -3.19 -1.40
C GLY A 10 6.23 -4.37 -0.43
N GLY A 11 6.31 -5.59 -0.94
CA GLY A 11 6.15 -6.82 -0.17
C GLY A 11 7.39 -7.27 0.62
N SER A 12 8.52 -6.58 0.49
CA SER A 12 9.76 -6.94 1.17
C SER A 12 9.92 -6.34 2.58
N SER A 13 8.95 -5.53 3.03
CA SER A 13 8.97 -4.93 4.37
C SER A 13 7.60 -4.43 4.83
N GLY A 14 7.50 -4.02 6.09
CA GLY A 14 6.34 -3.30 6.63
C GLY A 14 5.00 -4.00 6.40
N ILE A 15 4.00 -3.22 5.99
CA ILE A 15 2.61 -3.70 5.78
C ILE A 15 2.55 -4.76 4.68
N GLY A 16 3.32 -4.59 3.60
CA GLY A 16 3.33 -5.53 2.49
C GLY A 16 3.87 -6.90 2.89
N LEU A 17 4.97 -6.94 3.65
CA LEU A 17 5.53 -8.20 4.18
C LEU A 17 4.58 -8.84 5.19
N ALA A 18 3.95 -8.06 6.07
CA ALA A 18 2.96 -8.56 7.01
C ALA A 18 1.76 -9.20 6.30
N LEU A 19 1.28 -8.63 5.20
CA LEU A 19 0.25 -9.25 4.37
C LEU A 19 0.77 -10.53 3.68
N ALA A 20 1.99 -10.49 3.12
CA ALA A 20 2.59 -11.66 2.48
C ALA A 20 2.67 -12.87 3.45
N ARG A 21 3.08 -12.64 4.71
CA ARG A 21 3.07 -13.68 5.77
C ARG A 21 1.68 -14.27 5.98
N LYS A 22 0.65 -13.43 6.09
CA LYS A 22 -0.74 -13.90 6.28
C LYS A 22 -1.23 -14.74 5.11
N LEU A 23 -0.91 -14.35 3.89
CA LEU A 23 -1.29 -15.09 2.68
C LEU A 23 -0.54 -16.41 2.58
N THR A 24 0.79 -16.44 2.75
CA THR A 24 1.57 -17.67 2.67
C THR A 24 1.25 -18.66 3.80
N SER A 25 0.93 -18.17 5.01
CA SER A 25 0.54 -19.03 6.14
C SER A 25 -0.77 -19.79 5.91
N ARG A 26 -1.67 -19.28 5.07
CA ARG A 26 -2.90 -19.98 4.65
C ARG A 26 -2.71 -20.83 3.37
N GLY A 27 -1.47 -20.92 2.85
CA GLY A 27 -1.11 -21.72 1.69
C GLY A 27 -1.23 -20.97 0.35
N ASP A 28 -1.59 -19.71 0.31
CA ASP A 28 -1.61 -18.91 -0.93
C ASP A 28 -0.21 -18.56 -1.41
N SER A 29 -0.09 -18.26 -2.70
CA SER A 29 1.15 -17.83 -3.33
C SER A 29 1.23 -16.32 -3.40
N VAL A 30 2.42 -15.76 -3.21
CA VAL A 30 2.66 -14.33 -3.35
C VAL A 30 3.77 -14.03 -4.35
N LEU A 31 3.57 -13.00 -5.17
CA LEU A 31 4.62 -12.36 -5.96
C LEU A 31 4.90 -11.01 -5.30
N ILE A 32 6.07 -10.88 -4.66
CA ILE A 32 6.43 -9.66 -3.96
C ILE A 32 7.41 -8.82 -4.78
N GLY A 33 7.22 -7.51 -4.76
CA GLY A 33 8.08 -6.53 -5.41
C GLY A 33 8.71 -5.57 -4.40
N GLY A 34 9.95 -5.18 -4.65
CA GLY A 34 10.67 -4.20 -3.84
C GLY A 34 11.92 -3.68 -4.57
N ARG A 35 12.48 -2.54 -4.15
CA ARG A 35 13.67 -1.95 -4.77
C ARG A 35 14.99 -2.58 -4.31
N SER A 36 15.06 -3.02 -3.06
CA SER A 36 16.26 -3.60 -2.47
C SER A 36 16.25 -5.10 -2.68
N GLU A 37 17.21 -5.60 -3.46
CA GLU A 37 17.42 -7.04 -3.66
C GLU A 37 17.71 -7.76 -2.34
N GLU A 38 18.53 -7.17 -1.47
CA GLU A 38 18.86 -7.74 -0.16
C GLU A 38 17.60 -7.96 0.70
N LYS A 39 16.74 -6.93 0.82
CA LYS A 39 15.48 -7.04 1.58
C LYS A 39 14.52 -8.02 0.92
N LEU A 40 14.51 -8.06 -0.40
CA LEU A 40 13.68 -8.99 -1.15
C LEU A 40 14.09 -10.43 -0.87
N GLN A 41 15.38 -10.75 -0.94
CA GLN A 41 15.90 -12.09 -0.65
C GLN A 41 15.66 -12.50 0.81
N ALA A 42 15.82 -11.57 1.77
CA ALA A 42 15.51 -11.83 3.18
C ALA A 42 14.01 -12.16 3.36
N ALA A 43 13.12 -11.40 2.72
CA ALA A 43 11.69 -11.65 2.76
C ALA A 43 11.31 -13.00 2.12
N LEU A 44 11.91 -13.34 0.99
CA LEU A 44 11.69 -14.62 0.32
C LEU A 44 12.14 -15.81 1.16
N ALA A 45 13.30 -15.70 1.82
CA ALA A 45 13.79 -16.72 2.73
C ALA A 45 12.84 -16.97 3.90
N GLU A 46 12.23 -15.90 4.42
CA GLU A 46 11.24 -15.96 5.50
C GLU A 46 9.90 -16.56 5.03
N LEU A 47 9.38 -16.12 3.88
CA LEU A 47 8.07 -16.52 3.35
C LEU A 47 8.07 -17.94 2.76
N GLY A 48 9.24 -18.47 2.40
CA GLY A 48 9.42 -19.83 1.93
C GLY A 48 8.84 -20.08 0.53
N LYS A 49 8.50 -21.36 0.26
CA LYS A 49 8.17 -21.88 -1.08
C LYS A 49 6.92 -21.27 -1.74
N HIS A 50 6.09 -20.56 -0.99
CA HIS A 50 4.89 -19.93 -1.50
C HIS A 50 5.14 -18.48 -1.98
N ALA A 51 6.37 -18.00 -1.91
CA ALA A 51 6.74 -16.66 -2.31
C ALA A 51 7.70 -16.69 -3.50
N ALA A 52 7.44 -15.80 -4.46
CA ALA A 52 8.37 -15.41 -5.51
C ALA A 52 8.56 -13.89 -5.44
N GLY A 53 9.68 -13.39 -5.92
CA GLY A 53 9.95 -11.95 -5.87
C GLY A 53 10.77 -11.46 -7.05
N LYS A 54 10.59 -10.19 -7.38
CA LYS A 54 11.37 -9.46 -8.38
C LYS A 54 11.68 -8.07 -7.89
N THR A 55 12.87 -7.57 -8.21
CA THR A 55 13.14 -6.14 -8.04
C THR A 55 12.21 -5.33 -8.93
N VAL A 56 11.66 -4.27 -8.39
CA VAL A 56 10.80 -3.35 -9.13
C VAL A 56 10.94 -1.93 -8.60
N ASP A 57 11.13 -0.98 -9.51
CA ASP A 57 10.92 0.43 -9.23
C ASP A 57 9.50 0.80 -9.65
N VAL A 58 8.66 1.06 -8.67
CA VAL A 58 7.25 1.41 -8.91
C VAL A 58 7.06 2.78 -9.56
N THR A 59 8.10 3.60 -9.62
CA THR A 59 8.09 4.90 -10.32
C THR A 59 8.43 4.77 -11.80
N ASP A 60 8.96 3.62 -12.21
CA ASP A 60 9.24 3.29 -13.61
C ASP A 60 8.20 2.32 -14.16
N ARG A 61 7.43 2.79 -15.13
CA ARG A 61 6.40 1.99 -15.78
C ARG A 61 6.94 0.76 -16.52
N LEU A 62 8.13 0.83 -17.09
CA LEU A 62 8.74 -0.32 -17.76
C LEU A 62 9.12 -1.40 -16.74
N SER A 63 9.62 -0.98 -15.58
CA SER A 63 9.88 -1.88 -14.45
C SER A 63 8.61 -2.56 -13.94
N LEU A 64 7.49 -1.83 -13.82
CA LEU A 64 6.19 -2.41 -13.48
C LEU A 64 5.72 -3.41 -14.52
N ARG A 65 5.83 -3.10 -15.81
CA ARG A 65 5.49 -4.02 -16.90
C ARG A 65 6.31 -5.30 -16.83
N ALA A 66 7.61 -5.20 -16.61
CA ALA A 66 8.50 -6.35 -16.45
C ALA A 66 8.15 -7.18 -15.21
N PHE A 67 7.71 -6.54 -14.11
CA PHE A 67 7.27 -7.21 -12.90
C PHE A 67 6.03 -8.10 -13.18
N PHE A 68 5.06 -7.60 -13.93
CA PHE A 68 3.79 -8.29 -14.20
C PHE A 68 3.82 -9.22 -15.42
N SER A 69 4.84 -9.18 -16.28
CA SER A 69 4.88 -9.89 -17.57
C SER A 69 4.63 -11.40 -17.50
N ASP A 70 5.03 -12.03 -16.40
CA ASP A 70 4.88 -13.46 -16.13
C ASP A 70 4.22 -13.73 -14.76
N ALA A 71 3.48 -12.74 -14.25
CA ALA A 71 2.79 -12.88 -12.97
C ALA A 71 1.72 -13.98 -12.99
N GLY A 72 1.17 -14.30 -14.17
CA GLY A 72 0.07 -15.25 -14.31
C GLY A 72 -1.24 -14.71 -13.72
N PRO A 73 -2.25 -15.58 -13.55
CA PRO A 73 -3.52 -15.16 -12.95
C PRO A 73 -3.33 -14.69 -11.50
N LEU A 74 -3.92 -13.54 -11.17
CA LEU A 74 -3.82 -12.89 -9.87
C LEU A 74 -5.20 -12.85 -9.20
N ALA A 75 -5.33 -13.46 -8.03
CA ALA A 75 -6.51 -13.30 -7.17
C ALA A 75 -6.57 -11.90 -6.54
N GLY A 76 -5.43 -11.23 -6.38
CA GLY A 76 -5.41 -9.88 -5.88
C GLY A 76 -4.09 -9.15 -6.07
N LEU A 77 -4.20 -7.82 -5.95
CA LEU A 77 -3.08 -6.88 -5.98
C LEU A 77 -3.16 -5.94 -4.77
N PHE A 78 -2.04 -5.77 -4.07
CA PHE A 78 -1.88 -4.77 -3.03
C PHE A 78 -0.69 -3.87 -3.32
N THR A 79 -0.87 -2.55 -3.20
CA THR A 79 0.10 -1.55 -3.62
C THR A 79 0.57 -0.64 -2.47
N PRO A 80 1.18 -1.18 -1.40
CA PRO A 80 1.63 -0.36 -0.27
C PRO A 80 2.95 0.38 -0.52
N ALA A 81 3.64 0.14 -1.65
CA ALA A 81 4.86 0.84 -1.97
C ALA A 81 4.61 2.34 -2.13
N ALA A 82 5.25 3.13 -1.29
CA ALA A 82 5.19 4.58 -1.33
C ALA A 82 6.43 5.19 -0.70
N SER A 83 6.78 6.41 -1.10
CA SER A 83 7.68 7.27 -0.33
C SER A 83 6.88 8.30 0.45
N TYR A 84 7.32 8.61 1.65
CA TYR A 84 6.77 9.71 2.44
C TYR A 84 7.66 10.93 2.25
N GLN A 85 7.30 11.76 1.31
CA GLN A 85 7.90 13.06 1.09
C GLN A 85 6.82 14.12 1.27
N THR A 86 7.07 15.08 2.13
CA THR A 86 6.17 16.19 2.38
C THR A 86 6.98 17.47 2.41
N GLY A 87 6.39 18.58 1.95
CA GLY A 87 6.97 19.91 2.01
C GLY A 87 5.93 20.91 2.49
N ASP A 88 6.41 22.03 3.04
CA ASP A 88 5.56 23.18 3.30
C ASP A 88 5.06 23.75 1.97
N PHE A 89 3.83 24.26 1.95
CA PHE A 89 3.24 24.80 0.73
C PHE A 89 3.85 26.15 0.32
N ARG A 90 4.26 26.95 1.30
CA ARG A 90 4.77 28.30 1.06
C ARG A 90 6.24 28.29 0.69
N ASP A 91 7.02 27.49 1.40
CA ASP A 91 8.47 27.47 1.33
C ASP A 91 9.03 26.17 0.74
N GLY A 92 8.13 25.24 0.36
CA GLY A 92 8.50 23.94 -0.18
C GLY A 92 8.86 23.98 -1.67
N ASP A 93 9.67 23.02 -2.09
CA ASP A 93 10.02 22.82 -3.49
C ASP A 93 8.88 22.12 -4.25
N ALA A 94 8.48 22.64 -5.39
CA ALA A 94 7.49 22.02 -6.28
C ALA A 94 7.90 20.60 -6.69
N ALA A 95 9.19 20.35 -6.91
CA ALA A 95 9.71 19.01 -7.26
C ALA A 95 9.41 17.96 -6.19
N THR A 96 9.37 18.35 -4.91
CA THR A 96 8.99 17.44 -3.82
C THR A 96 7.53 16.98 -3.96
N SER A 97 6.62 17.87 -4.32
CA SER A 97 5.21 17.54 -4.53
C SER A 97 5.00 16.67 -5.77
N GLU A 98 5.70 16.96 -6.87
CA GLU A 98 5.67 16.16 -8.09
C GLU A 98 6.23 14.75 -7.86
N ALA A 99 7.38 14.65 -7.16
CA ALA A 99 7.98 13.37 -6.79
C ALA A 99 7.06 12.54 -5.89
N LEU A 100 6.30 13.18 -4.98
CA LEU A 100 5.30 12.51 -4.16
C LEU A 100 4.20 11.87 -5.02
N PHE A 101 3.62 12.63 -5.96
CA PHE A 101 2.59 12.11 -6.87
C PHE A 101 3.13 10.98 -7.74
N GLN A 102 4.36 11.12 -8.24
CA GLN A 102 5.02 10.07 -9.02
C GLN A 102 5.20 8.78 -8.21
N ALA A 103 5.69 8.92 -6.97
CA ALA A 103 6.02 7.77 -6.13
C ALA A 103 4.81 7.13 -5.43
N LYS A 104 3.67 7.84 -5.31
CA LYS A 104 2.54 7.35 -4.53
C LYS A 104 1.26 7.21 -5.36
N PHE A 105 0.92 8.19 -6.21
CA PHE A 105 -0.30 8.14 -7.04
C PHE A 105 -0.03 7.39 -8.35
N TRP A 106 0.89 7.89 -9.18
CA TRP A 106 1.15 7.31 -10.49
C TRP A 106 1.70 5.89 -10.42
N SER A 107 2.49 5.59 -9.40
CA SER A 107 2.98 4.24 -9.16
C SER A 107 1.84 3.23 -8.99
N GLN A 108 0.81 3.57 -8.20
CA GLN A 108 -0.33 2.69 -7.97
C GLN A 108 -1.27 2.64 -9.19
N TYR A 109 -1.46 3.77 -9.86
CA TYR A 109 -2.24 3.83 -11.11
C TYR A 109 -1.65 2.87 -12.17
N TRP A 110 -0.35 3.01 -12.44
CA TRP A 110 0.31 2.16 -13.44
C TRP A 110 0.47 0.73 -12.97
N ALA A 111 0.61 0.47 -11.68
CA ALA A 111 0.61 -0.89 -11.15
C ALA A 111 -0.69 -1.64 -11.46
N VAL A 112 -1.85 -0.99 -11.25
CA VAL A 112 -3.14 -1.59 -11.63
C VAL A 112 -3.23 -1.80 -13.12
N TYR A 113 -2.81 -0.81 -13.93
CA TYR A 113 -2.84 -0.90 -15.39
C TYR A 113 -2.00 -2.06 -15.93
N GLU A 114 -0.76 -2.21 -15.47
CA GLU A 114 0.13 -3.30 -15.90
C GLU A 114 -0.27 -4.68 -15.33
N ALA A 115 -1.05 -4.71 -14.25
CA ALA A 115 -1.60 -5.94 -13.69
C ALA A 115 -2.87 -6.45 -14.41
N LEU A 116 -3.54 -5.61 -15.22
CA LEU A 116 -4.82 -5.96 -15.86
C LEU A 116 -4.83 -7.32 -16.58
N PRO A 117 -3.79 -7.71 -17.35
CA PRO A 117 -3.79 -9.01 -18.03
C PRO A 117 -3.86 -10.22 -17.08
N GLY A 118 -3.43 -10.06 -15.82
CA GLY A 118 -3.46 -11.12 -14.79
C GLY A 118 -4.74 -11.10 -13.94
N LEU A 119 -5.51 -10.01 -13.95
CA LEU A 119 -6.73 -9.91 -13.16
C LEU A 119 -7.90 -10.64 -13.84
N HIS A 120 -8.72 -11.31 -13.04
CA HIS A 120 -9.92 -12.03 -13.48
C HIS A 120 -11.15 -11.59 -12.67
N ALA A 121 -12.33 -12.05 -13.06
CA ALA A 121 -13.61 -11.60 -12.52
C ALA A 121 -13.75 -11.64 -10.98
N SER A 122 -13.04 -12.53 -10.31
CA SER A 122 -13.06 -12.64 -8.83
C SER A 122 -11.86 -11.96 -8.16
N SER A 123 -11.03 -11.26 -8.91
CA SER A 123 -9.86 -10.56 -8.36
C SER A 123 -10.24 -9.34 -7.51
N ALA A 124 -9.34 -8.97 -6.61
CA ALA A 124 -9.46 -7.76 -5.81
C ALA A 124 -8.18 -6.93 -5.83
N VAL A 125 -8.33 -5.62 -5.95
CA VAL A 125 -7.24 -4.64 -5.85
C VAL A 125 -7.42 -3.82 -4.58
N VAL A 126 -6.35 -3.65 -3.83
CA VAL A 126 -6.32 -2.75 -2.67
C VAL A 126 -5.24 -1.71 -2.89
N LEU A 127 -5.67 -0.46 -3.06
CA LEU A 127 -4.79 0.71 -3.10
C LEU A 127 -4.48 1.18 -1.68
N MET A 128 -3.38 1.91 -1.50
CA MET A 128 -3.01 2.46 -0.20
C MET A 128 -2.94 3.99 -0.22
N SER A 129 -3.92 4.62 0.41
CA SER A 129 -4.00 6.06 0.69
C SER A 129 -3.27 6.42 2.01
N GLY A 130 -3.89 7.21 2.83
CA GLY A 130 -3.48 7.60 4.18
C GLY A 130 -4.50 8.56 4.78
N ALA A 131 -4.69 8.49 6.08
CA ALA A 131 -5.73 9.23 6.82
C ALA A 131 -5.68 10.75 6.67
N ALA A 132 -4.54 11.30 6.20
CA ALA A 132 -4.42 12.71 5.84
C ALA A 132 -5.34 13.14 4.68
N SER A 133 -5.92 12.21 3.92
CA SER A 133 -6.96 12.51 2.91
C SER A 133 -8.21 13.12 3.54
N ALA A 134 -8.63 12.62 4.68
CA ALA A 134 -9.85 13.04 5.38
C ALA A 134 -9.57 14.10 6.47
N ARG A 135 -8.41 14.01 7.12
CA ARG A 135 -7.99 14.98 8.14
C ARG A 135 -6.57 15.46 7.87
N PRO A 136 -6.39 16.47 6.99
CA PRO A 136 -5.07 17.02 6.73
C PRO A 136 -4.59 17.89 7.91
N ILE A 137 -3.30 17.73 8.26
CA ILE A 137 -2.61 18.62 9.19
C ILE A 137 -1.35 19.12 8.48
N GLY A 138 -1.47 20.18 7.71
CA GLY A 138 -0.42 20.63 6.81
C GLY A 138 -0.20 19.71 5.62
N ALA A 139 0.93 19.86 4.92
CA ALA A 139 1.33 19.06 3.76
C ALA A 139 0.21 18.85 2.71
N PRO A 140 -0.32 19.90 2.07
CA PRO A 140 -1.51 19.80 1.22
C PRO A 140 -1.33 18.86 0.03
N ALA A 141 -0.12 18.77 -0.55
CA ALA A 141 0.17 17.82 -1.62
C ALA A 141 0.00 16.37 -1.17
N TYR A 142 0.40 16.05 0.08
CA TYR A 142 0.23 14.71 0.64
C TYR A 142 -1.25 14.38 0.88
N ALA A 143 -2.02 15.32 1.41
CA ALA A 143 -3.46 15.17 1.59
C ALA A 143 -4.17 14.96 0.24
N ALA A 144 -3.86 15.81 -0.76
CA ALA A 144 -4.41 15.70 -2.11
C ALA A 144 -4.06 14.37 -2.79
N CYS A 145 -2.81 13.93 -2.69
CA CYS A 145 -2.36 12.65 -3.25
C CYS A 145 -3.12 11.45 -2.66
N ASN A 146 -3.33 11.44 -1.34
CA ASN A 146 -4.11 10.40 -0.66
C ASN A 146 -5.59 10.44 -1.09
N ALA A 147 -6.21 11.61 -1.14
CA ALA A 147 -7.59 11.77 -1.60
C ALA A 147 -7.77 11.34 -3.07
N ALA A 148 -6.78 11.61 -3.92
CA ALA A 148 -6.77 11.17 -5.32
C ALA A 148 -6.78 9.63 -5.43
N LEU A 149 -6.05 8.91 -4.57
CA LEU A 149 -6.06 7.44 -4.54
C LEU A 149 -7.42 6.87 -4.13
N GLU A 150 -8.12 7.51 -3.21
CA GLU A 150 -9.48 7.12 -2.83
C GLU A 150 -10.48 7.37 -3.98
N GLY A 151 -10.29 8.48 -4.70
CA GLY A 151 -11.03 8.76 -5.95
C GLY A 151 -10.74 7.73 -7.03
N LEU A 152 -9.47 7.39 -7.22
CA LEU A 152 -9.03 6.36 -8.18
C LEU A 152 -9.66 5.00 -7.87
N ALA A 153 -9.69 4.58 -6.59
CA ALA A 153 -10.30 3.32 -6.20
C ALA A 153 -11.78 3.25 -6.58
N ARG A 154 -12.53 4.35 -6.38
CA ARG A 154 -13.95 4.42 -6.79
C ARG A 154 -14.13 4.35 -8.31
N GLY A 155 -13.30 5.08 -9.05
CA GLY A 155 -13.35 5.06 -10.53
C GLY A 155 -13.04 3.68 -11.09
N LEU A 156 -11.96 3.05 -10.62
CA LEU A 156 -11.55 1.72 -11.05
C LEU A 156 -12.57 0.64 -10.66
N ALA A 157 -13.24 0.75 -9.50
CA ALA A 157 -14.29 -0.18 -9.11
C ALA A 157 -15.47 -0.20 -10.09
N VAL A 158 -15.79 0.96 -10.68
CA VAL A 158 -16.84 1.07 -11.71
C VAL A 158 -16.35 0.53 -13.05
N GLU A 159 -15.15 0.91 -13.46
CA GLU A 159 -14.63 0.60 -14.80
C GLU A 159 -14.21 -0.86 -14.94
N LEU A 160 -13.59 -1.43 -13.90
CA LEU A 160 -13.02 -2.79 -13.93
C LEU A 160 -13.99 -3.87 -13.45
N LYS A 161 -15.28 -3.54 -13.23
CA LYS A 161 -16.26 -4.55 -12.79
C LYS A 161 -16.20 -5.81 -13.68
N PRO A 162 -16.23 -7.03 -13.10
CA PRO A 162 -16.53 -7.35 -11.70
C PRO A 162 -15.30 -7.40 -10.76
N VAL A 163 -14.10 -6.99 -11.21
CA VAL A 163 -12.94 -6.86 -10.33
C VAL A 163 -13.24 -5.82 -9.23
N ARG A 164 -13.02 -6.20 -7.98
CA ARG A 164 -13.25 -5.30 -6.85
C ARG A 164 -12.02 -4.42 -6.63
N VAL A 165 -12.24 -3.13 -6.40
CA VAL A 165 -11.16 -2.19 -6.11
C VAL A 165 -11.53 -1.40 -4.87
N ASN A 166 -10.67 -1.43 -3.85
CA ASN A 166 -10.85 -0.71 -2.59
C ASN A 166 -9.58 0.04 -2.20
N CYS A 167 -9.68 0.90 -1.21
CA CYS A 167 -8.57 1.67 -0.67
C CYS A 167 -8.42 1.43 0.83
N LEU A 168 -7.21 1.12 1.27
CA LEU A 168 -6.81 1.14 2.68
C LEU A 168 -6.21 2.51 2.98
N SER A 169 -6.70 3.17 4.03
CA SER A 169 -6.25 4.49 4.49
C SER A 169 -5.69 4.39 5.91
N PRO A 170 -4.37 4.12 6.07
CA PRO A 170 -3.75 4.00 7.39
C PRO A 170 -3.62 5.35 8.09
N GLY A 171 -3.67 5.32 9.42
CA GLY A 171 -3.06 6.34 10.27
C GLY A 171 -1.54 6.17 10.38
N THR A 172 -0.92 6.86 11.34
CA THR A 172 0.50 6.64 11.66
C THR A 172 0.69 5.19 12.07
N THR A 173 1.58 4.49 11.36
CA THR A 173 1.83 3.06 11.54
C THR A 173 3.30 2.84 11.87
N ASP A 174 3.60 2.09 12.93
CA ASP A 174 4.96 1.70 13.29
C ASP A 174 5.52 0.73 12.24
N SER A 175 6.30 1.26 11.34
CA SER A 175 6.89 0.54 10.20
C SER A 175 8.33 0.98 9.98
N GLU A 176 9.05 0.33 9.07
CA GLU A 176 10.40 0.72 8.70
C GLU A 176 10.49 2.17 8.19
N LEU A 177 9.43 2.72 7.65
CA LEU A 177 9.36 4.12 7.23
C LEU A 177 9.70 5.07 8.39
N TRP A 178 9.27 4.73 9.60
CA TRP A 178 9.55 5.49 10.81
C TRP A 178 10.77 4.96 11.57
N ARG A 179 10.97 3.65 11.62
CA ARG A 179 12.08 3.02 12.36
C ARG A 179 13.45 3.39 11.78
N ASN A 180 13.53 3.72 10.49
CA ASN A 180 14.75 4.19 9.83
C ASN A 180 15.05 5.68 10.07
N ARG A 181 14.23 6.40 10.84
CA ARG A 181 14.48 7.79 11.24
C ARG A 181 15.22 7.83 12.57
N PRO A 182 15.94 8.94 12.87
CA PRO A 182 16.51 9.15 14.20
C PRO A 182 15.45 8.94 15.30
N ALA A 183 15.88 8.35 16.43
CA ALA A 183 14.95 7.94 17.50
C ALA A 183 14.15 9.11 18.06
N ASP A 184 14.80 10.24 18.29
CA ASP A 184 14.17 11.48 18.78
C ASP A 184 13.11 12.03 17.81
N VAL A 185 13.40 12.02 16.51
CA VAL A 185 12.44 12.43 15.46
C VAL A 185 11.24 11.50 15.45
N ARG A 186 11.49 10.18 15.50
CA ARG A 186 10.42 9.18 15.52
C ARG A 186 9.55 9.28 16.76
N GLU A 187 10.16 9.38 17.94
CA GLU A 187 9.44 9.47 19.20
C GLU A 187 8.59 10.75 19.30
N SER A 188 9.16 11.90 18.92
CA SER A 188 8.42 13.15 18.86
C SER A 188 7.24 13.09 17.90
N ALA A 189 7.43 12.49 16.71
CA ALA A 189 6.37 12.29 15.75
C ALA A 189 5.28 11.36 16.31
N TYR A 190 5.66 10.24 16.94
CA TYR A 190 4.69 9.32 17.55
C TYR A 190 3.90 9.99 18.67
N GLN A 191 4.54 10.71 19.57
CA GLN A 191 3.84 11.46 20.63
C GLN A 191 2.81 12.42 20.03
N TYR A 192 3.20 13.19 19.03
CA TYR A 192 2.30 14.12 18.37
C TYR A 192 1.11 13.41 17.69
N TRP A 193 1.37 12.46 16.81
CA TRP A 193 0.31 11.79 16.06
C TRP A 193 -0.59 10.92 16.94
N ASN A 194 -0.01 10.28 17.99
CA ASN A 194 -0.76 9.47 18.93
C ASN A 194 -1.72 10.31 19.78
N SER A 195 -1.35 11.56 20.11
CA SER A 195 -2.25 12.48 20.81
C SER A 195 -3.50 12.84 19.99
N LEU A 196 -3.44 12.66 18.66
CA LEU A 196 -4.52 12.95 17.72
C LEU A 196 -5.40 11.72 17.42
N ALA A 197 -4.91 10.50 17.65
CA ALA A 197 -5.66 9.28 17.47
C ALA A 197 -6.45 8.91 18.75
N LEU A 198 -7.65 8.34 18.59
CA LEU A 198 -8.47 7.94 19.74
C LEU A 198 -7.85 6.79 20.52
N ASN A 199 -7.16 5.86 19.86
CA ASN A 199 -6.48 4.74 20.50
C ASN A 199 -5.14 5.11 21.18
N GLY A 200 -4.65 6.35 21.00
CA GLY A 200 -3.48 6.89 21.68
C GLY A 200 -2.14 6.21 21.36
N ARG A 201 -2.06 5.45 20.26
CA ARG A 201 -0.85 4.75 19.84
C ARG A 201 -0.73 4.69 18.32
N PRO A 202 0.48 4.45 17.76
CA PRO A 202 0.59 4.14 16.34
C PRO A 202 -0.10 2.80 16.04
N GLY A 203 -0.60 2.65 14.82
CA GLY A 203 -1.04 1.36 14.30
C GLY A 203 0.13 0.39 14.16
N HIS A 204 -0.14 -0.90 14.16
CA HIS A 204 0.84 -1.94 13.86
C HIS A 204 0.69 -2.43 12.42
N VAL A 205 1.80 -2.85 11.79
CA VAL A 205 1.77 -3.36 10.40
C VAL A 205 0.83 -4.55 10.23
N ASP A 206 0.67 -5.39 11.25
CA ASP A 206 -0.26 -6.54 11.21
C ASP A 206 -1.73 -6.14 11.24
N GLU A 207 -2.08 -5.00 11.86
CA GLU A 207 -3.44 -4.45 11.85
C GLU A 207 -3.80 -3.93 10.46
N GLN A 208 -2.84 -3.24 9.82
CA GLN A 208 -3.00 -2.78 8.44
C GLN A 208 -3.09 -3.97 7.46
N ALA A 209 -2.23 -4.97 7.64
CA ALA A 209 -2.24 -6.18 6.82
C ALA A 209 -3.54 -6.99 6.99
N ALA A 210 -4.09 -7.06 8.20
CA ALA A 210 -5.39 -7.70 8.44
C ALA A 210 -6.52 -6.96 7.71
N THR A 211 -6.50 -5.63 7.70
CA THR A 211 -7.47 -4.81 6.96
C THR A 211 -7.31 -4.99 5.45
N ALA A 212 -6.07 -5.03 4.93
CA ALA A 212 -5.83 -5.31 3.52
C ALA A 212 -6.34 -6.70 3.12
N LEU A 213 -6.07 -7.72 3.94
CA LEU A 213 -6.57 -9.07 3.73
C LEU A 213 -8.09 -9.13 3.73
N PHE A 214 -8.75 -8.45 4.67
CA PHE A 214 -10.20 -8.35 4.71
C PHE A 214 -10.77 -7.73 3.43
N LEU A 215 -10.15 -6.68 2.89
CA LEU A 215 -10.57 -6.06 1.63
C LEU A 215 -10.34 -6.97 0.41
N LEU A 216 -9.28 -7.77 0.42
CA LEU A 216 -9.03 -8.76 -0.61
C LEU A 216 -10.05 -9.91 -0.59
N ASP A 217 -10.47 -10.35 0.59
CA ASP A 217 -11.33 -11.53 0.77
C ASP A 217 -12.83 -11.21 0.77
N ASN A 218 -13.25 -10.00 1.15
CA ASN A 218 -14.67 -9.68 1.25
C ASN A 218 -15.27 -9.35 -0.13
N HIS A 219 -16.07 -10.27 -0.65
CA HIS A 219 -16.65 -10.18 -2.00
C HIS A 219 -17.75 -9.11 -2.15
N ASN A 220 -18.25 -8.54 -1.08
CA ASN A 220 -19.33 -7.54 -1.12
C ASN A 220 -18.83 -6.09 -0.95
N ILE A 221 -17.51 -5.88 -0.85
CA ILE A 221 -16.93 -4.55 -0.69
C ILE A 221 -16.15 -4.19 -1.96
N THR A 222 -16.56 -3.10 -2.61
CA THR A 222 -15.87 -2.48 -3.74
C THR A 222 -16.11 -0.97 -3.75
N GLY A 223 -15.15 -0.18 -4.23
CA GLY A 223 -15.22 1.28 -4.28
C GLY A 223 -15.12 1.96 -2.91
N SER A 224 -14.77 1.23 -1.87
CA SER A 224 -14.75 1.71 -0.48
C SER A 224 -13.35 2.11 -0.04
N THR A 225 -13.28 3.10 0.86
CA THR A 225 -12.09 3.43 1.63
C THR A 225 -12.29 2.99 3.07
N ILE A 226 -11.37 2.18 3.60
CA ILE A 226 -11.36 1.79 5.01
C ILE A 226 -10.22 2.53 5.74
N TYR A 227 -10.61 3.36 6.70
CA TYR A 227 -9.67 4.06 7.58
C TYR A 227 -9.26 3.13 8.73
N CYS A 228 -8.04 2.63 8.66
CA CYS A 228 -7.40 1.86 9.73
C CYS A 228 -6.41 2.76 10.47
N ASP A 229 -6.93 3.75 11.19
CA ASP A 229 -6.22 4.94 11.64
C ASP A 229 -6.30 5.21 13.15
N GLY A 230 -6.86 4.28 13.92
CA GLY A 230 -7.04 4.44 15.36
C GLY A 230 -8.02 5.55 15.75
N GLY A 231 -8.90 5.97 14.84
CA GLY A 231 -9.86 7.06 15.04
C GLY A 231 -9.26 8.45 14.85
N TYR A 232 -8.09 8.55 14.20
CA TYR A 232 -7.44 9.83 13.89
C TYR A 232 -8.35 10.78 13.09
N THR A 233 -9.11 10.27 12.14
CA THR A 233 -10.00 11.09 11.29
C THR A 233 -11.26 11.59 12.00
N LEU A 234 -11.54 11.15 13.22
CA LEU A 234 -12.74 11.52 13.99
C LEU A 234 -12.54 12.70 14.96
N ARG A 235 -11.34 13.24 15.08
CA ARG A 235 -11.02 14.35 16.00
C ARG A 235 -10.67 15.63 15.27
#